data_8ad2c9d352e3447bc2bb1b8965ecfc80
#
_entry.id   8ad2c9d352e3447bc2bb1b8965ecfc80
#
_cell.length_a   1.000
_cell.length_b   1.000
_cell.length_c   1.000
_cell.angle_alpha   90.00
_cell.angle_beta   90.00
_cell.angle_gamma   90.00
#
_symmetry.space_group_name_H-M   'P 1'
#
loop_
_entity.id
_entity.type
_entity.pdbx_description
1 polymer ?
#
loop_
_entity_poly.entity_id
_entity_poly.type
_entity_poly.pdbx_seq_one_letter_code
_entity_poly.pdbx_strand_id
1 'polypeptide(L)'
;MNMNYKICFVCTGNACRSPFAECVTKKLLADAGMSGIEVFSLGTLDWEENPRDVAMVDVAKELGYDLSGTTTVMTREKLMTADAVVVFDELHHDAVTRVLDYSHWNKIVLFNKIALDEDGNVEDPHYQTAAVYRRVARHIENACKRLVEKWKLQPPKPEG
;
A
#
# COMPACT_ATOMS: atom_id res chain seq x y z
N MET A 1 -9.11 5.65 23.30
CA MET A 1 -7.90 4.82 23.37
C MET A 1 -7.07 5.02 22.12
N ASN A 2 -5.83 5.44 22.26
CA ASN A 2 -4.97 5.68 21.11
C ASN A 2 -4.47 4.35 20.57
N MET A 3 -4.95 3.99 19.38
CA MET A 3 -4.38 2.89 18.64
C MET A 3 -3.07 3.35 18.01
N ASN A 4 -2.06 2.52 18.03
CA ASN A 4 -0.78 2.80 17.42
C ASN A 4 -0.42 1.64 16.50
N TYR A 5 -0.86 1.74 15.26
CA TYR A 5 -0.69 0.70 14.24
C TYR A 5 -0.06 1.29 13.00
N LYS A 6 0.92 0.59 12.43
CA LYS A 6 1.63 1.03 11.22
C LYS A 6 1.47 0.02 10.11
N ILE A 7 0.98 0.48 8.95
CA ILE A 7 0.85 -0.34 7.76
C ILE A 7 1.73 0.23 6.65
N CYS A 8 2.49 -0.66 6.00
CA CYS A 8 3.37 -0.32 4.90
C CYS A 8 2.90 -1.03 3.63
N PHE A 9 2.65 -0.26 2.57
CA PHE A 9 2.36 -0.81 1.25
C PHE A 9 3.66 -0.89 0.43
N VAL A 10 3.92 -2.03 -0.21
CA VAL A 10 5.15 -2.25 -0.98
C VAL A 10 4.81 -2.69 -2.40
N CYS A 11 5.33 -1.97 -3.39
CA CYS A 11 5.29 -2.39 -4.79
C CYS A 11 6.69 -2.32 -5.39
N THR A 12 6.84 -2.41 -6.69
CA THR A 12 8.15 -2.47 -7.34
C THR A 12 8.90 -1.13 -7.23
N GLY A 13 8.37 -0.09 -7.84
CA GLY A 13 9.06 1.21 -7.94
C GLY A 13 8.66 2.23 -6.89
N ASN A 14 7.66 1.95 -6.09
CA ASN A 14 7.01 2.93 -5.20
C ASN A 14 6.54 4.18 -5.96
N ALA A 15 6.17 4.00 -7.21
CA ALA A 15 5.74 5.09 -8.09
C ALA A 15 4.25 5.04 -8.44
N CYS A 16 3.61 3.89 -8.31
CA CYS A 16 2.26 3.64 -8.80
C CYS A 16 1.35 2.99 -7.77
N ARG A 17 1.41 1.66 -7.59
CA ARG A 17 0.44 0.92 -6.77
C ARG A 17 0.52 1.24 -5.28
N SER A 18 1.69 1.14 -4.69
CA SER A 18 1.86 1.35 -3.24
C SER A 18 1.59 2.79 -2.81
N PRO A 19 2.09 3.83 -3.53
CA PRO A 19 1.79 5.20 -3.12
C PRO A 19 0.34 5.58 -3.32
N PHE A 20 -0.33 4.99 -4.33
CA PHE A 20 -1.76 5.25 -4.52
C PHE A 20 -2.58 4.63 -3.37
N ALA A 21 -2.29 3.39 -2.98
CA ALA A 21 -2.94 2.76 -1.82
C ALA A 21 -2.70 3.56 -0.53
N GLU A 22 -1.49 4.06 -0.34
CA GLU A 22 -1.16 4.94 0.79
C GLU A 22 -2.02 6.19 0.78
N CYS A 23 -2.08 6.87 -0.35
CA CYS A 23 -2.84 8.12 -0.53
C CYS A 23 -4.33 7.92 -0.24
N VAL A 24 -4.94 6.89 -0.83
CA VAL A 24 -6.36 6.56 -0.64
C VAL A 24 -6.64 6.21 0.82
N THR A 25 -5.82 5.35 1.41
CA THR A 25 -6.03 4.89 2.79
C THR A 25 -5.94 6.05 3.78
N LYS A 26 -4.94 6.92 3.62
CA LYS A 26 -4.81 8.12 4.47
C LYS A 26 -6.05 9.02 4.41
N LYS A 27 -6.56 9.26 3.19
CA LYS A 27 -7.75 10.10 3.01
C LYS A 27 -8.97 9.46 3.67
N LEU A 28 -9.17 8.16 3.46
CA LEU A 28 -10.32 7.45 4.02
C LEU A 28 -10.28 7.42 5.55
N LEU A 29 -9.09 7.24 6.14
CA LEU A 29 -8.92 7.26 7.58
C LEU A 29 -9.21 8.65 8.16
N ALA A 30 -8.74 9.71 7.49
CA ALA A 30 -9.01 11.08 7.91
C ALA A 30 -10.51 11.39 7.84
N ASP A 31 -11.17 11.02 6.75
CA ASP A 31 -12.61 11.24 6.56
C ASP A 31 -13.44 10.45 7.60
N ALA A 32 -12.94 9.31 8.04
CA ALA A 32 -13.60 8.49 9.06
C ALA A 32 -13.29 8.93 10.49
N GLY A 33 -12.43 9.94 10.67
CA GLY A 33 -11.99 10.38 12.00
C GLY A 33 -11.17 9.33 12.75
N MET A 34 -10.54 8.41 12.03
CA MET A 34 -9.71 7.36 12.64
C MET A 34 -8.27 7.81 12.76
N SER A 35 -7.79 7.98 13.98
CA SER A 35 -6.40 8.32 14.28
C SER A 35 -5.68 7.09 14.83
N GLY A 36 -4.35 7.15 14.88
CA GLY A 36 -3.55 6.06 15.44
C GLY A 36 -3.17 4.98 14.43
N ILE A 37 -3.56 5.13 13.16
CA ILE A 37 -3.11 4.26 12.08
C ILE A 37 -2.19 5.08 11.17
N GLU A 38 -0.91 4.72 11.17
CA GLU A 38 0.08 5.34 10.30
C GLU A 38 0.24 4.52 9.03
N VAL A 39 0.23 5.19 7.88
CA VAL A 39 0.31 4.56 6.56
C VAL A 39 1.51 5.11 5.81
N PHE A 40 2.33 4.23 5.26
CA PHE A 40 3.46 4.63 4.41
C PHE A 40 3.67 3.58 3.32
N SER A 41 4.53 3.90 2.35
CA SER A 41 4.80 2.99 1.24
C SER A 41 6.28 2.98 0.86
N LEU A 42 6.72 1.85 0.30
CA LEU A 42 8.11 1.61 -0.10
C LEU A 42 8.14 0.86 -1.43
N GLY A 43 9.30 0.86 -2.07
CA GLY A 43 9.55 0.09 -3.29
C GLY A 43 10.65 -0.93 -3.12
N THR A 44 10.57 -2.02 -3.88
CA THR A 44 11.59 -3.07 -3.85
C THR A 44 12.81 -2.73 -4.70
N LEU A 45 12.67 -1.80 -5.67
CA LEU A 45 13.78 -1.35 -6.51
C LEU A 45 14.60 -0.27 -5.81
N ASP A 46 15.90 -0.27 -6.09
CA ASP A 46 16.80 0.80 -5.65
C ASP A 46 16.57 2.05 -6.52
N TRP A 47 15.49 2.76 -6.22
CA TRP A 47 15.02 3.90 -7.01
C TRP A 47 14.48 4.99 -6.09
N GLU A 48 15.40 5.70 -5.44
CA GLU A 48 15.10 6.68 -4.40
C GLU A 48 14.83 8.07 -5.00
N GLU A 49 13.91 8.79 -4.40
CA GLU A 49 13.60 10.18 -4.69
C GLU A 49 13.23 10.48 -6.16
N ASN A 50 12.61 9.50 -6.84
CA ASN A 50 12.10 9.69 -8.20
C ASN A 50 10.64 10.14 -8.16
N PRO A 51 10.16 10.85 -9.21
CA PRO A 51 8.75 11.26 -9.24
C PRO A 51 7.83 10.05 -9.36
N ARG A 52 6.59 10.22 -8.90
CA ARG A 52 5.54 9.23 -9.10
C ARG A 52 5.24 9.06 -10.59
N ASP A 53 4.70 7.90 -10.95
CA ASP A 53 4.27 7.59 -12.31
C ASP A 53 3.22 8.62 -12.78
N VAL A 54 3.53 9.36 -13.84
CA VAL A 54 2.67 10.44 -14.35
C VAL A 54 1.26 9.95 -14.69
N ALA A 55 1.16 8.77 -15.32
CA ALA A 55 -0.13 8.21 -15.69
C ALA A 55 -0.98 7.90 -14.43
N MET A 56 -0.35 7.41 -13.36
CA MET A 56 -1.07 7.17 -12.11
C MET A 56 -1.41 8.49 -11.40
N VAL A 57 -0.54 9.48 -11.44
CA VAL A 57 -0.84 10.82 -10.89
C VAL A 57 -2.09 11.39 -11.56
N ASP A 58 -2.18 11.30 -12.89
CA ASP A 58 -3.32 11.81 -13.66
C ASP A 58 -4.61 11.06 -13.31
N VAL A 59 -4.57 9.74 -13.25
CA VAL A 59 -5.72 8.91 -12.89
C VAL A 59 -6.15 9.15 -11.44
N ALA A 60 -5.21 9.28 -10.53
CA ALA A 60 -5.51 9.61 -9.13
C ALA A 60 -6.27 10.93 -9.03
N LYS A 61 -5.84 11.94 -9.80
CA LYS A 61 -6.50 13.24 -9.85
C LYS A 61 -7.93 13.15 -10.36
N GLU A 62 -8.16 12.34 -11.41
CA GLU A 62 -9.51 12.06 -11.92
C GLU A 62 -10.42 11.51 -10.81
N LEU A 63 -9.89 10.69 -9.92
CA LEU A 63 -10.62 10.06 -8.82
C LEU A 63 -10.69 10.93 -7.56
N GLY A 64 -10.09 12.11 -7.57
CA GLY A 64 -10.13 13.04 -6.43
C GLY A 64 -8.99 12.89 -5.43
N TYR A 65 -7.88 12.27 -5.83
CA TYR A 65 -6.70 12.09 -4.97
C TYR A 65 -5.49 12.85 -5.49
N ASP A 66 -4.69 13.36 -4.57
CA ASP A 66 -3.44 14.04 -4.90
C ASP A 66 -2.26 13.09 -4.61
N LEU A 67 -1.76 12.45 -5.66
CA LEU A 67 -0.64 11.54 -5.57
C LEU A 67 0.67 12.33 -5.70
N SER A 68 1.15 12.83 -4.58
CA SER A 68 2.37 13.65 -4.50
C SER A 68 3.53 12.86 -3.89
N GLY A 69 4.68 13.51 -3.79
CA GLY A 69 5.87 12.94 -3.19
C GLY A 69 6.78 12.24 -4.18
N THR A 70 7.76 11.54 -3.64
CA THR A 70 8.78 10.83 -4.41
C THR A 70 8.94 9.40 -3.91
N THR A 71 9.61 8.56 -4.71
CA THR A 71 9.82 7.15 -4.40
C THR A 71 10.75 6.97 -3.21
N THR A 72 10.50 5.92 -2.42
CA THR A 72 11.31 5.54 -1.27
C THR A 72 11.63 4.04 -1.36
N VAL A 73 12.90 3.71 -1.26
CA VAL A 73 13.36 2.31 -1.31
C VAL A 73 13.12 1.63 0.04
N MET A 74 12.69 0.38 0.02
CA MET A 74 12.57 -0.40 1.25
C MET A 74 13.93 -0.66 1.88
N THR A 75 13.96 -0.61 3.20
CA THR A 75 15.10 -1.06 4.00
C THR A 75 14.57 -1.96 5.10
N ARG A 76 15.45 -2.80 5.65
CA ARG A 76 15.08 -3.65 6.79
C ARG A 76 14.53 -2.80 7.94
N GLU A 77 15.19 -1.69 8.25
CA GLU A 77 14.82 -0.79 9.35
C GLU A 77 13.42 -0.22 9.14
N LYS A 78 13.11 0.26 7.93
CA LYS A 78 11.77 0.81 7.62
C LYS A 78 10.70 -0.27 7.68
N LEU A 79 10.96 -1.45 7.12
CA LEU A 79 10.02 -2.56 7.16
C LEU A 79 9.76 -3.04 8.59
N MET A 80 10.78 -3.01 9.44
CA MET A 80 10.65 -3.44 10.83
C MET A 80 9.73 -2.54 11.65
N THR A 81 9.51 -1.29 11.25
CA THR A 81 8.60 -0.38 11.95
C THR A 81 7.13 -0.72 11.70
N ALA A 82 6.82 -1.46 10.64
CA ALA A 82 5.44 -1.76 10.27
C ALA A 82 4.87 -2.95 11.06
N ASP A 83 3.60 -2.86 11.42
CA ASP A 83 2.84 -3.98 11.99
C ASP A 83 2.34 -4.90 10.88
N ALA A 84 2.04 -4.35 9.71
CA ALA A 84 1.71 -5.12 8.51
C ALA A 84 2.48 -4.58 7.32
N VAL A 85 3.05 -5.49 6.53
CA VAL A 85 3.72 -5.19 5.25
C VAL A 85 2.84 -5.76 4.15
N VAL A 86 2.18 -4.88 3.41
CA VAL A 86 1.18 -5.25 2.40
C VAL A 86 1.81 -5.15 1.02
N VAL A 87 1.90 -6.27 0.33
CA VAL A 87 2.52 -6.38 -0.99
C VAL A 87 1.44 -6.59 -2.05
N PHE A 88 1.72 -6.17 -3.30
CA PHE A 88 0.71 -6.19 -4.37
C PHE A 88 0.78 -7.44 -5.23
N ASP A 89 1.90 -8.14 -5.20
CA ASP A 89 2.06 -9.42 -5.89
C ASP A 89 3.12 -10.29 -5.20
N GLU A 90 3.25 -11.53 -5.67
CA GLU A 90 4.16 -12.50 -5.07
C GLU A 90 5.64 -12.14 -5.26
N LEU A 91 5.97 -11.37 -6.31
CA LEU A 91 7.35 -10.90 -6.50
C LEU A 91 7.76 -9.94 -5.38
N HIS A 92 6.85 -9.06 -4.97
CA HIS A 92 7.08 -8.17 -3.83
C HIS A 92 7.21 -8.96 -2.52
N HIS A 93 6.36 -9.97 -2.35
CA HIS A 93 6.42 -10.86 -1.20
C HIS A 93 7.82 -11.49 -1.08
N ASP A 94 8.31 -12.08 -2.16
CA ASP A 94 9.62 -12.70 -2.20
C ASP A 94 10.74 -11.70 -1.90
N ALA A 95 10.65 -10.50 -2.46
CA ALA A 95 11.65 -9.44 -2.22
C ALA A 95 11.69 -9.04 -0.75
N VAL A 96 10.53 -8.90 -0.11
CA VAL A 96 10.45 -8.53 1.32
C VAL A 96 11.00 -9.66 2.21
N THR A 97 10.72 -10.92 1.88
CA THR A 97 11.25 -12.06 2.66
C THR A 97 12.78 -12.15 2.62
N ARG A 98 13.42 -11.61 1.58
CA ARG A 98 14.90 -11.56 1.51
C ARG A 98 15.49 -10.49 2.42
N VAL A 99 14.70 -9.52 2.82
CA VAL A 99 15.16 -8.38 3.63
C VAL A 99 14.79 -8.58 5.09
N LEU A 100 13.61 -9.13 5.37
CA LEU A 100 13.14 -9.40 6.74
C LEU A 100 13.57 -10.79 7.22
N ASP A 101 13.88 -10.90 8.49
CA ASP A 101 14.13 -12.17 9.15
C ASP A 101 12.87 -13.03 9.18
N TYR A 102 13.03 -14.34 9.18
CA TYR A 102 11.94 -15.31 9.20
C TYR A 102 10.91 -15.02 10.31
N SER A 103 11.36 -14.58 11.48
CA SER A 103 10.47 -14.26 12.61
C SER A 103 9.49 -13.13 12.33
N HIS A 104 9.69 -12.36 11.28
CA HIS A 104 8.83 -11.24 10.88
C HIS A 104 8.01 -11.51 9.61
N TRP A 105 8.13 -12.71 9.02
CA TRP A 105 7.41 -13.03 7.78
C TRP A 105 5.89 -13.08 7.96
N ASN A 106 5.41 -13.35 9.17
CA ASN A 106 3.98 -13.42 9.48
C ASN A 106 3.24 -12.09 9.26
N LYS A 107 3.96 -10.97 9.22
CA LYS A 107 3.33 -9.67 8.97
C LYS A 107 3.25 -9.28 7.49
N ILE A 108 3.81 -10.10 6.60
CA ILE A 108 3.74 -9.87 5.15
C ILE A 108 2.43 -10.47 4.63
N VAL A 109 1.62 -9.67 3.94
CA VAL A 109 0.33 -10.10 3.43
C VAL A 109 0.07 -9.48 2.05
N LEU A 110 -0.61 -10.22 1.17
CA LEU A 110 -1.05 -9.70 -0.12
C LEU A 110 -2.19 -8.70 0.05
N PHE A 111 -2.16 -7.65 -0.76
CA PHE A 111 -3.15 -6.56 -0.71
C PHE A 111 -4.58 -7.08 -0.87
N ASN A 112 -4.83 -7.91 -1.88
CA ASN A 112 -6.16 -8.49 -2.09
C ASN A 112 -6.62 -9.32 -0.89
N LYS A 113 -5.68 -9.97 -0.21
CA LYS A 113 -6.01 -10.80 0.96
C LYS A 113 -6.44 -9.95 2.15
N ILE A 114 -5.66 -8.94 2.50
CA ILE A 114 -5.99 -8.10 3.67
C ILE A 114 -7.24 -7.23 3.42
N ALA A 115 -7.39 -6.71 2.22
CA ALA A 115 -8.48 -5.78 1.90
C ALA A 115 -9.79 -6.48 1.53
N LEU A 116 -9.70 -7.58 0.77
CA LEU A 116 -10.86 -8.23 0.13
C LEU A 116 -11.11 -9.66 0.60
N ASP A 117 -10.19 -10.23 1.36
CA ASP A 117 -10.19 -11.65 1.74
C ASP A 117 -10.17 -12.57 0.50
N GLU A 118 -9.47 -12.15 -0.53
CA GLU A 118 -9.33 -12.85 -1.80
C GLU A 118 -7.86 -13.17 -2.07
N ASP A 119 -7.61 -14.27 -2.79
CA ASP A 119 -6.28 -14.57 -3.29
C ASP A 119 -5.99 -13.74 -4.56
N GLY A 120 -4.74 -13.71 -4.98
CA GLY A 120 -4.34 -13.09 -6.23
C GLY A 120 -3.57 -11.80 -6.07
N ASN A 121 -3.03 -11.36 -7.18
CA ASN A 121 -2.16 -10.19 -7.28
C ASN A 121 -2.90 -8.99 -7.85
N VAL A 122 -2.39 -7.78 -7.56
CA VAL A 122 -2.85 -6.56 -8.23
C VAL A 122 -1.98 -6.35 -9.46
N GLU A 123 -2.62 -6.20 -10.61
CA GLU A 123 -1.96 -6.00 -11.89
C GLU A 123 -1.05 -4.77 -11.86
N ASP A 124 0.14 -4.87 -12.50
CA ASP A 124 1.03 -3.74 -12.68
C ASP A 124 0.64 -3.00 -13.97
N PRO A 125 0.19 -1.73 -13.90
CA PRO A 125 -0.24 -1.01 -15.10
C PRO A 125 0.91 -0.40 -15.89
N HIS A 126 2.15 -0.53 -15.42
CA HIS A 126 3.33 0.09 -16.05
C HIS A 126 3.45 -0.32 -17.53
N TYR A 127 3.69 0.65 -18.39
CA TYR A 127 3.73 0.51 -19.85
C TYR A 127 2.39 0.09 -20.49
N GLN A 128 1.29 0.11 -19.74
CA GLN A 128 -0.04 -0.22 -20.24
C GLN A 128 -0.81 1.06 -20.62
N THR A 129 -2.04 0.87 -21.07
CA THR A 129 -2.93 1.98 -21.49
C THR A 129 -3.51 2.74 -20.31
N ALA A 130 -4.06 3.93 -20.55
CA ALA A 130 -4.79 4.70 -19.55
C ALA A 130 -5.97 3.90 -18.97
N ALA A 131 -6.62 3.09 -19.79
CA ALA A 131 -7.73 2.23 -19.34
C ALA A 131 -7.28 1.21 -18.30
N VAL A 132 -6.09 0.64 -18.47
CA VAL A 132 -5.50 -0.29 -17.50
C VAL A 132 -5.16 0.44 -16.20
N TYR A 133 -4.57 1.63 -16.27
CA TYR A 133 -4.30 2.45 -15.08
C TYR A 133 -5.58 2.76 -14.30
N ARG A 134 -6.65 3.13 -15.01
CA ARG A 134 -7.95 3.41 -14.36
C ARG A 134 -8.52 2.16 -13.70
N ARG A 135 -8.43 1.01 -14.35
CA ARG A 135 -8.90 -0.27 -13.80
C ARG A 135 -8.14 -0.63 -12.51
N VAL A 136 -6.82 -0.53 -12.54
CA VAL A 136 -5.97 -0.81 -11.38
C VAL A 136 -6.25 0.18 -10.24
N ALA A 137 -6.34 1.46 -10.56
CA ALA A 137 -6.63 2.49 -9.56
C ALA A 137 -7.99 2.27 -8.89
N ARG A 138 -9.02 1.95 -9.67
CA ARG A 138 -10.36 1.67 -9.11
C ARG A 138 -10.35 0.41 -8.24
N HIS A 139 -9.62 -0.61 -8.66
CA HIS A 139 -9.46 -1.82 -7.85
C HIS A 139 -8.84 -1.47 -6.49
N ILE A 140 -7.75 -0.72 -6.48
CA ILE A 140 -7.07 -0.30 -5.26
C ILE A 140 -7.99 0.58 -4.40
N GLU A 141 -8.66 1.55 -5.01
CA GLU A 141 -9.57 2.44 -4.30
C GLU A 141 -10.69 1.66 -3.59
N ASN A 142 -11.37 0.79 -4.33
CA ASN A 142 -12.47 0.00 -3.79
C ASN A 142 -11.99 -0.94 -2.68
N ALA A 143 -10.82 -1.55 -2.86
CA ALA A 143 -10.24 -2.43 -1.85
C ALA A 143 -9.87 -1.66 -0.58
N CYS A 144 -9.28 -0.47 -0.71
CA CYS A 144 -8.96 0.38 0.44
C CYS A 144 -10.21 0.82 1.19
N LYS A 145 -11.29 1.13 0.47
CA LYS A 145 -12.59 1.45 1.09
C LYS A 145 -13.08 0.28 1.94
N ARG A 146 -13.00 -0.93 1.42
CA ARG A 146 -13.40 -2.13 2.17
C ARG A 146 -12.51 -2.38 3.38
N LEU A 147 -11.21 -2.13 3.24
CA LEU A 147 -10.27 -2.28 4.35
C LEU A 147 -10.60 -1.31 5.49
N VAL A 148 -10.85 -0.04 5.19
CA VAL A 148 -11.19 0.96 6.20
C VAL A 148 -12.55 0.65 6.84
N GLU A 149 -13.54 0.17 6.06
CA GLU A 149 -14.83 -0.26 6.63
C GLU A 149 -14.66 -1.42 7.63
N LYS A 150 -13.78 -2.39 7.33
CA LYS A 150 -13.45 -3.45 8.28
C LYS A 150 -12.86 -2.88 9.56
N TRP A 151 -11.94 -1.92 9.43
CA TRP A 151 -11.27 -1.30 10.58
C TRP A 151 -12.22 -0.45 11.43
N LYS A 152 -13.27 0.11 10.86
CA LYS A 152 -14.32 0.79 11.63
C LYS A 152 -15.05 -0.18 12.55
N LEU A 153 -15.27 -1.41 12.08
CA LEU A 153 -15.95 -2.46 12.86
C LEU A 153 -15.01 -3.15 13.83
N GLN A 154 -13.79 -3.43 13.38
CA GLN A 154 -12.76 -4.09 14.19
C GLN A 154 -11.41 -3.46 13.87
N PRO A 155 -10.97 -2.49 14.69
CA PRO A 155 -9.69 -1.82 14.46
C PRO A 155 -8.51 -2.81 14.44
N PRO A 156 -7.49 -2.55 13.59
CA PRO A 156 -6.33 -3.41 13.55
C PRO A 156 -5.55 -3.31 14.87
N LYS A 157 -4.91 -4.41 15.25
CA LYS A 157 -4.11 -4.46 16.48
C LYS A 157 -2.66 -4.75 16.13
N PRO A 158 -1.71 -4.02 16.75
CA PRO A 158 -0.31 -4.38 16.63
C PRO A 158 -0.10 -5.80 17.16
N GLU A 159 0.74 -6.58 16.48
CA GLU A 159 1.19 -7.85 17.02
C GLU A 159 2.21 -7.58 18.13
N GLY A 160 1.85 -7.98 19.32
CA GLY A 160 2.67 -7.77 20.51
C GLY A 160 3.81 -8.76 20.66
#